data_9b4205ee2d363702f38620bd40741e0f
#
_entry.id   9b4205ee2d363702f38620bd40741e0f
#
_cell.length_a   1.000
_cell.length_b   1.000
_cell.length_c   1.000
_cell.angle_alpha   90.00
_cell.angle_beta   90.00
_cell.angle_gamma   90.00
#
_symmetry.space_group_name_H-M   'P 1'
#
loop_
_entity.id
_entity.type
_entity.pdbx_description
1 polymer ?
#
loop_
_entity_poly.entity_id
_entity_poly.type
_entity_poly.pdbx_seq_one_letter_code
_entity_poly.pdbx_strand_id
1 'polypeptide(L)'
;MGPERDSIDADEAGYSLAHLAEVLFACLDATGARSVAEIGAERGALTRELLAWAARGGARITTIEPLPGPEILELVEEHPELELVSEESHDALRHIAIPDALIVDGDHNYYTVSEELRLIDERAPGAELPLLMLHDVGWPNARRDTYHAPDRIPEEHRQPLVRRAALVPGEPGVAHAGLRYEWAAEREGGPANGVLTAIEDFVERREGVRLAIVPGFFGLGIVWHEDAAWASAIAEVVVPWDRNPVLERLEAYRVANLVERYRHAQELGEIEIMRRERERHAEQEQILRAMLASRAFAWGERLSRLRKGGRPTFTREQVRRALGEDA
;
A
#
# COMPACT_ATOMS: atom_id res chain seq x y z
N MET A 1 1.31 -3.68 -3.99
CA MET A 1 0.11 -3.05 -4.60
C MET A 1 -0.57 -2.26 -3.50
N GLY A 2 -0.47 -0.93 -3.52
CA GLY A 2 -1.11 -0.04 -2.55
C GLY A 2 -2.62 -0.30 -2.45
N PRO A 3 -3.39 0.50 -1.68
CA PRO A 3 -4.83 0.29 -1.52
C PRO A 3 -5.54 0.20 -2.87
N GLU A 4 -6.54 -0.69 -2.99
CA GLU A 4 -7.32 -0.87 -4.22
C GLU A 4 -7.80 0.49 -4.74
N ARG A 5 -7.22 0.95 -5.85
CA ARG A 5 -7.34 2.31 -6.41
C ARG A 5 -8.63 2.57 -7.19
N ASP A 6 -9.72 1.89 -6.88
CA ASP A 6 -10.91 1.89 -7.76
C ASP A 6 -11.68 3.22 -7.86
N SER A 7 -11.31 4.28 -7.14
CA SER A 7 -12.09 5.54 -7.22
C SER A 7 -11.40 6.84 -6.79
N ILE A 8 -10.18 6.79 -6.24
CA ILE A 8 -9.48 8.00 -5.76
C ILE A 8 -8.10 8.03 -6.39
N ASP A 9 -7.75 9.17 -7.03
CA ASP A 9 -6.44 9.38 -7.61
C ASP A 9 -5.36 9.28 -6.52
N ALA A 10 -4.27 8.54 -6.80
CA ALA A 10 -3.20 8.31 -5.86
C ALA A 10 -2.48 9.62 -5.45
N ASP A 11 -2.34 10.56 -6.39
CA ASP A 11 -1.77 11.87 -6.10
C ASP A 11 -2.69 12.70 -5.20
N GLU A 12 -4.01 12.67 -5.44
CA GLU A 12 -5.00 13.32 -4.55
C GLU A 12 -5.05 12.65 -3.17
N ALA A 13 -4.75 11.36 -3.08
CA ALA A 13 -4.71 10.62 -1.82
C ALA A 13 -3.43 10.88 -1.02
N GLY A 14 -2.37 11.40 -1.65
CA GLY A 14 -1.10 11.73 -1.00
C GLY A 14 -0.31 10.50 -0.56
N TYR A 15 -0.31 9.42 -1.37
CA TYR A 15 0.46 8.21 -1.08
C TYR A 15 1.94 8.32 -1.43
N SER A 16 2.30 9.22 -2.35
CA SER A 16 3.67 9.32 -2.83
C SER A 16 4.57 10.05 -1.83
N LEU A 17 5.72 9.49 -1.55
CA LEU A 17 6.79 10.12 -0.78
C LEU A 17 7.32 11.41 -1.47
N ALA A 18 7.06 11.59 -2.76
CA ALA A 18 7.38 12.82 -3.49
C ALA A 18 6.73 14.08 -2.88
N HIS A 19 5.62 13.96 -2.13
CA HIS A 19 5.03 15.06 -1.38
C HIS A 19 5.94 15.60 -0.25
N LEU A 20 6.93 14.83 0.17
CA LEU A 20 7.94 15.21 1.16
C LEU A 20 9.30 15.54 0.54
N ALA A 21 9.38 15.70 -0.79
CA ALA A 21 10.62 15.92 -1.52
C ALA A 21 11.44 17.10 -0.98
N GLU A 22 10.82 18.21 -0.57
CA GLU A 22 11.53 19.35 0.00
C GLU A 22 12.31 18.99 1.28
N VAL A 23 11.72 18.17 2.16
CA VAL A 23 12.38 17.70 3.38
C VAL A 23 13.47 16.69 3.04
N LEU A 24 13.19 15.75 2.13
CA LEU A 24 14.16 14.77 1.67
C LEU A 24 15.40 15.46 1.08
N PHE A 25 15.20 16.42 0.18
CA PHE A 25 16.33 17.12 -0.46
C PHE A 25 17.10 18.00 0.51
N ALA A 26 16.43 18.66 1.45
CA ALA A 26 17.13 19.39 2.51
C ALA A 26 18.03 18.45 3.34
N CYS A 27 17.60 17.24 3.62
CA CYS A 27 18.39 16.22 4.30
C CYS A 27 19.57 15.74 3.42
N LEU A 28 19.33 15.44 2.14
CA LEU A 28 20.37 15.04 1.20
C LEU A 28 21.44 16.14 1.01
N ASP A 29 21.01 17.39 0.90
CA ASP A 29 21.90 18.54 0.79
C ASP A 29 22.73 18.74 2.08
N ALA A 30 22.10 18.56 3.26
CA ALA A 30 22.78 18.69 4.56
C ALA A 30 23.86 17.61 4.78
N THR A 31 23.67 16.41 4.25
CA THR A 31 24.70 15.35 4.29
C THR A 31 25.77 15.53 3.24
N GLY A 32 25.51 16.31 2.19
CA GLY A 32 26.35 16.40 1.00
C GLY A 32 26.37 15.11 0.18
N ALA A 33 25.26 14.35 0.20
CA ALA A 33 25.11 13.05 -0.46
C ALA A 33 25.47 13.12 -1.96
N ARG A 34 26.22 12.12 -2.43
CA ARG A 34 26.64 11.93 -3.81
C ARG A 34 26.11 10.62 -4.41
N SER A 35 25.56 9.79 -3.57
CA SER A 35 24.92 8.53 -3.93
C SER A 35 23.68 8.33 -3.08
N VAL A 36 22.55 8.01 -3.73
CA VAL A 36 21.26 7.76 -3.08
C VAL A 36 20.69 6.48 -3.64
N ALA A 37 20.22 5.58 -2.77
CA ALA A 37 19.41 4.44 -3.20
C ALA A 37 17.95 4.64 -2.78
N GLU A 38 17.04 4.34 -3.68
CA GLU A 38 15.58 4.30 -3.48
C GLU A 38 15.13 2.84 -3.52
N ILE A 39 14.49 2.37 -2.46
CA ILE A 39 13.85 1.05 -2.39
C ILE A 39 12.34 1.25 -2.58
N GLY A 40 11.78 0.68 -3.65
CA GLY A 40 10.38 0.82 -3.99
C GLY A 40 10.09 2.07 -4.83
N ALA A 41 10.31 1.99 -6.13
CA ALA A 41 10.11 3.12 -7.04
C ALA A 41 8.68 3.21 -7.61
N GLU A 42 7.96 2.11 -7.61
CA GLU A 42 6.61 1.99 -8.17
C GLU A 42 6.51 2.57 -9.61
N ARG A 43 5.97 3.79 -9.75
CA ARG A 43 5.86 4.51 -11.04
C ARG A 43 6.89 5.61 -11.22
N GLY A 44 7.86 5.71 -10.34
CA GLY A 44 8.96 6.66 -10.42
C GLY A 44 8.58 8.11 -10.10
N ALA A 45 7.58 8.33 -9.27
CA ALA A 45 7.21 9.70 -8.87
C ALA A 45 8.37 10.36 -8.11
N LEU A 46 8.88 9.71 -7.07
CA LEU A 46 10.05 10.19 -6.33
C LEU A 46 11.33 10.05 -7.14
N THR A 47 11.49 8.99 -7.94
CA THR A 47 12.65 8.78 -8.80
C THR A 47 12.91 9.99 -9.72
N ARG A 48 11.85 10.56 -10.34
CA ARG A 48 11.95 11.76 -11.17
C ARG A 48 12.46 12.97 -10.39
N GLU A 49 11.94 13.17 -9.18
CA GLU A 49 12.38 14.25 -8.31
C GLU A 49 13.84 14.07 -7.87
N LEU A 50 14.25 12.83 -7.56
CA LEU A 50 15.65 12.48 -7.22
C LEU A 50 16.59 12.74 -8.40
N LEU A 51 16.20 12.40 -9.61
CA LEU A 51 16.97 12.68 -10.81
C LEU A 51 17.12 14.18 -11.05
N ALA A 52 16.05 14.96 -10.87
CA ALA A 52 16.11 16.41 -10.96
C ALA A 52 17.00 17.04 -9.88
N TRP A 53 17.00 16.49 -8.67
CA TRP A 53 17.92 16.87 -7.59
C TRP A 53 19.36 16.48 -7.94
N ALA A 54 19.59 15.24 -8.38
CA ALA A 54 20.91 14.70 -8.71
C ALA A 54 21.59 15.48 -9.85
N ALA A 55 20.84 15.94 -10.85
CA ALA A 55 21.34 16.74 -11.96
C ALA A 55 22.03 18.02 -11.51
N ARG A 56 21.66 18.62 -10.39
CA ARG A 56 22.28 19.83 -9.83
C ARG A 56 23.66 19.60 -9.24
N GLY A 57 23.88 18.41 -8.69
CA GLY A 57 25.10 18.08 -7.93
C GLY A 57 25.95 16.95 -8.54
N GLY A 58 25.48 16.27 -9.59
CA GLY A 58 26.16 15.12 -10.18
C GLY A 58 26.12 13.88 -9.26
N ALA A 59 25.06 13.74 -8.47
CA ALA A 59 24.85 12.55 -7.64
C ALA A 59 24.41 11.35 -8.49
N ARG A 60 24.63 10.14 -7.99
CA ARG A 60 24.16 8.89 -8.59
C ARG A 60 22.91 8.41 -7.87
N ILE A 61 21.95 7.92 -8.62
CA ILE A 61 20.72 7.35 -8.11
C ILE A 61 20.69 5.86 -8.45
N THR A 62 20.46 5.03 -7.44
CA THR A 62 20.19 3.59 -7.63
C THR A 62 18.76 3.34 -7.19
N THR A 63 17.96 2.75 -8.06
CA THR A 63 16.58 2.35 -7.75
C THR A 63 16.50 0.83 -7.65
N ILE A 64 15.99 0.35 -6.53
CA ILE A 64 15.78 -1.08 -6.25
C ILE A 64 14.28 -1.35 -6.37
N GLU A 65 13.89 -2.03 -7.46
CA GLU A 65 12.49 -2.35 -7.75
C GLU A 65 12.41 -3.74 -8.39
N PRO A 66 11.87 -4.75 -7.69
CA PRO A 66 11.86 -6.13 -8.19
C PRO A 66 10.99 -6.33 -9.42
N LEU A 67 9.97 -5.49 -9.62
CA LEU A 67 9.02 -5.58 -10.73
C LEU A 67 8.83 -4.19 -11.39
N PRO A 68 9.88 -3.65 -12.05
CA PRO A 68 9.83 -2.31 -12.60
C PRO A 68 8.73 -2.17 -13.67
N GLY A 69 7.90 -1.15 -13.52
CA GLY A 69 6.90 -0.76 -14.50
C GLY A 69 7.50 -0.06 -15.72
N PRO A 70 6.69 0.14 -16.80
CA PRO A 70 7.14 0.83 -18.00
C PRO A 70 7.75 2.21 -17.71
N GLU A 71 7.18 2.95 -16.77
CA GLU A 71 7.61 4.31 -16.42
C GLU A 71 9.03 4.33 -15.84
N ILE A 72 9.42 3.32 -15.06
CA ILE A 72 10.78 3.18 -14.53
C ILE A 72 11.75 2.79 -15.62
N LEU A 73 11.36 1.87 -16.51
CA LEU A 73 12.20 1.46 -17.63
C LEU A 73 12.47 2.63 -18.60
N GLU A 74 11.50 3.47 -18.86
CA GLU A 74 11.67 4.70 -19.64
C GLU A 74 12.66 5.66 -18.96
N LEU A 75 12.56 5.87 -17.64
CA LEU A 75 13.51 6.71 -16.90
C LEU A 75 14.95 6.18 -16.98
N VAL A 76 15.14 4.86 -16.91
CA VAL A 76 16.48 4.24 -17.05
C VAL A 76 17.07 4.48 -18.45
N GLU A 77 16.24 4.43 -19.50
CA GLU A 77 16.68 4.70 -20.86
C GLU A 77 17.04 6.20 -21.07
N GLU A 78 16.32 7.12 -20.43
CA GLU A 78 16.51 8.56 -20.56
C GLU A 78 17.65 9.10 -19.66
N HIS A 79 17.95 8.42 -18.55
CA HIS A 79 18.86 8.89 -17.50
C HIS A 79 20.00 7.90 -17.25
N PRO A 80 21.17 8.06 -17.92
CA PRO A 80 22.31 7.18 -17.71
C PRO A 80 22.90 7.19 -16.29
N GLU A 81 22.57 8.21 -15.49
CA GLU A 81 22.92 8.32 -14.07
C GLU A 81 22.04 7.50 -13.13
N LEU A 82 20.93 6.95 -13.64
CA LEU A 82 20.02 6.06 -12.90
C LEU A 82 20.44 4.60 -13.09
N GLU A 83 20.75 3.94 -12.00
CA GLU A 83 20.99 2.50 -11.96
C GLU A 83 19.73 1.78 -11.46
N LEU A 84 19.23 0.81 -12.22
CA LEU A 84 18.12 -0.04 -11.82
C LEU A 84 18.63 -1.39 -11.35
N VAL A 85 18.26 -1.78 -10.13
CA VAL A 85 18.48 -3.12 -9.56
C VAL A 85 17.13 -3.83 -9.47
N SER A 86 16.87 -4.77 -10.38
CA SER A 86 15.60 -5.50 -10.46
C SER A 86 15.64 -6.74 -9.56
N GLU A 87 15.78 -6.51 -8.26
CA GLU A 87 15.86 -7.54 -7.22
C GLU A 87 15.03 -7.11 -5.99
N GLU A 88 14.71 -8.07 -5.12
CA GLU A 88 14.15 -7.76 -3.80
C GLU A 88 15.18 -6.99 -2.96
N SER A 89 14.71 -6.07 -2.12
CA SER A 89 15.60 -5.20 -1.32
C SER A 89 16.61 -5.97 -0.48
N HIS A 90 16.19 -7.09 0.14
CA HIS A 90 17.07 -7.93 0.94
C HIS A 90 18.22 -8.54 0.14
N ASP A 91 17.98 -8.92 -1.11
CA ASP A 91 19.04 -9.49 -1.98
C ASP A 91 19.94 -8.37 -2.50
N ALA A 92 19.36 -7.28 -3.00
CA ALA A 92 20.09 -6.12 -3.48
C ALA A 92 21.02 -5.53 -2.39
N LEU A 93 20.52 -5.33 -1.18
CA LEU A 93 21.28 -4.77 -0.05
C LEU A 93 22.48 -5.61 0.37
N ARG A 94 22.59 -6.88 -0.03
CA ARG A 94 23.77 -7.72 0.24
C ARG A 94 24.97 -7.41 -0.64
N HIS A 95 24.77 -6.84 -1.81
CA HIS A 95 25.85 -6.71 -2.80
C HIS A 95 26.01 -5.30 -3.40
N ILE A 96 24.98 -4.43 -3.42
CA ILE A 96 25.15 -3.05 -3.91
C ILE A 96 26.16 -2.30 -3.04
N ALA A 97 26.81 -1.28 -3.57
CA ALA A 97 27.56 -0.35 -2.76
C ALA A 97 26.64 0.38 -1.79
N ILE A 98 27.00 0.48 -0.51
CA ILE A 98 26.22 1.28 0.45
C ILE A 98 26.31 2.74 0.01
N PRO A 99 25.17 3.41 -0.27
CA PRO A 99 25.14 4.82 -0.67
C PRO A 99 25.28 5.75 0.53
N ASP A 100 25.41 7.06 0.28
CA ASP A 100 25.42 8.07 1.34
C ASP A 100 24.05 8.22 2.01
N ALA A 101 22.97 7.95 1.27
CA ALA A 101 21.60 7.96 1.80
C ALA A 101 20.74 6.86 1.17
N LEU A 102 19.84 6.27 1.96
CA LEU A 102 18.81 5.35 1.50
C LEU A 102 17.42 5.90 1.79
N ILE A 103 16.53 5.79 0.80
CA ILE A 103 15.11 6.05 0.92
C ILE A 103 14.39 4.71 0.83
N VAL A 104 13.60 4.37 1.84
CA VAL A 104 12.95 3.08 1.96
C VAL A 104 11.43 3.28 1.89
N ASP A 105 10.83 2.83 0.80
CA ASP A 105 9.40 2.91 0.52
C ASP A 105 8.92 1.63 -0.23
N GLY A 106 9.45 0.47 0.16
CA GLY A 106 9.18 -0.81 -0.48
C GLY A 106 7.98 -1.53 0.10
N ASP A 107 8.20 -2.49 1.00
CA ASP A 107 7.15 -3.26 1.65
C ASP A 107 6.94 -2.76 3.09
N HIS A 108 5.70 -2.65 3.51
CA HIS A 108 5.31 -1.94 4.73
C HIS A 108 5.04 -2.91 5.88
N ASN A 109 6.01 -3.78 6.20
CA ASN A 109 5.91 -4.70 7.31
C ASN A 109 7.18 -4.72 8.16
N TYR A 110 7.01 -5.12 9.41
CA TYR A 110 8.08 -5.18 10.40
C TYR A 110 9.27 -6.02 9.94
N TYR A 111 9.00 -7.21 9.39
CA TYR A 111 10.07 -8.14 9.01
C TYR A 111 10.95 -7.57 7.90
N THR A 112 10.34 -7.10 6.81
CA THR A 112 11.08 -6.54 5.68
C THR A 112 11.94 -5.36 6.12
N VAL A 113 11.34 -4.38 6.82
CA VAL A 113 12.07 -3.18 7.27
C VAL A 113 13.16 -3.53 8.29
N SER A 114 12.90 -4.46 9.22
CA SER A 114 13.92 -4.90 10.18
C SER A 114 15.12 -5.55 9.52
N GLU A 115 14.90 -6.38 8.48
CA GLU A 115 15.98 -7.03 7.73
C GLU A 115 16.75 -6.03 6.87
N GLU A 116 16.08 -5.08 6.23
CA GLU A 116 16.73 -3.99 5.50
C GLU A 116 17.66 -3.19 6.42
N LEU A 117 17.15 -2.74 7.56
CA LEU A 117 17.93 -2.00 8.56
C LEU A 117 19.11 -2.83 9.09
N ARG A 118 18.94 -4.12 9.33
CA ARG A 118 19.98 -5.04 9.77
C ARG A 118 21.09 -5.17 8.72
N LEU A 119 20.70 -5.38 7.45
CA LEU A 119 21.65 -5.54 6.34
C LEU A 119 22.47 -4.27 6.10
N ILE A 120 21.85 -3.10 6.24
CA ILE A 120 22.53 -1.81 6.09
C ILE A 120 23.54 -1.62 7.24
N ASP A 121 23.11 -1.84 8.49
CA ASP A 121 23.95 -1.67 9.68
C ASP A 121 25.13 -2.65 9.72
N GLU A 122 24.96 -3.89 9.30
CA GLU A 122 26.05 -4.86 9.21
C GLU A 122 27.15 -4.44 8.23
N ARG A 123 26.81 -3.65 7.22
CA ARG A 123 27.72 -3.23 6.16
C ARG A 123 28.30 -1.83 6.36
N ALA A 124 27.60 -1.00 7.17
CA ALA A 124 28.02 0.37 7.51
C ALA A 124 27.66 0.68 8.98
N PRO A 125 28.38 0.10 9.96
CA PRO A 125 28.03 0.23 11.36
C PRO A 125 28.46 1.56 11.98
N GLY A 126 27.74 1.98 13.01
CA GLY A 126 28.08 3.17 13.80
C GLY A 126 28.02 4.46 12.99
N ALA A 127 29.05 5.26 13.05
CA ALA A 127 29.12 6.56 12.35
C ALA A 127 29.19 6.44 10.80
N GLU A 128 29.40 5.25 10.28
CA GLU A 128 29.35 4.95 8.84
C GLU A 128 27.91 4.69 8.35
N LEU A 129 26.93 4.60 9.28
CA LEU A 129 25.51 4.43 8.92
C LEU A 129 25.09 5.56 7.95
N PRO A 130 24.59 5.21 6.76
CA PRO A 130 24.08 6.23 5.84
C PRO A 130 22.87 6.95 6.44
N LEU A 131 22.51 8.09 5.86
CA LEU A 131 21.23 8.70 6.19
C LEU A 131 20.10 7.77 5.72
N LEU A 132 19.20 7.36 6.63
CA LEU A 132 18.04 6.55 6.29
C LEU A 132 16.77 7.39 6.36
N MET A 133 15.95 7.32 5.33
CA MET A 133 14.67 8.02 5.21
C MET A 133 13.60 6.98 4.86
N LEU A 134 12.72 6.66 5.82
CA LEU A 134 11.77 5.58 5.72
C LEU A 134 10.34 6.13 5.69
N HIS A 135 9.58 5.76 4.67
CA HIS A 135 8.17 6.13 4.54
C HIS A 135 7.27 5.30 5.46
N ASP A 136 5.99 5.68 5.52
CA ASP A 136 4.92 4.95 6.20
C ASP A 136 5.13 4.73 7.72
N VAL A 137 5.80 5.67 8.37
CA VAL A 137 5.94 5.70 9.84
C VAL A 137 4.72 6.28 10.56
N GLY A 138 3.70 6.68 9.81
CA GLY A 138 2.38 7.11 10.28
C GLY A 138 1.33 6.00 10.18
N TRP A 139 0.10 6.31 10.58
CA TRP A 139 -1.03 5.40 10.40
C TRP A 139 -1.30 5.16 8.89
N PRO A 140 -1.63 3.94 8.44
CA PRO A 140 -1.85 2.72 9.23
C PRO A 140 -0.59 1.89 9.47
N ASN A 141 0.47 2.10 8.68
CA ASN A 141 1.62 1.22 8.60
C ASN A 141 2.61 1.37 9.78
N ALA A 142 2.49 2.45 10.57
CA ALA A 142 3.32 2.66 11.74
C ALA A 142 3.33 1.45 12.69
N ARG A 143 2.15 0.89 12.98
CA ARG A 143 1.92 -0.17 13.97
C ARG A 143 1.14 -1.35 13.41
N ARG A 144 1.04 -1.46 12.10
CA ARG A 144 0.32 -2.52 11.40
C ARG A 144 1.08 -2.91 10.16
N ASP A 145 1.38 -4.18 10.03
CA ASP A 145 1.94 -4.73 8.82
C ASP A 145 0.91 -4.70 7.70
N THR A 146 1.34 -4.24 6.54
CA THR A 146 0.68 -4.49 5.26
C THR A 146 1.66 -5.16 4.32
N TYR A 147 1.17 -6.03 3.44
CA TYR A 147 2.04 -6.89 2.66
C TYR A 147 1.73 -6.79 1.18
N HIS A 148 2.76 -6.64 0.35
CA HIS A 148 2.65 -6.79 -1.10
C HIS A 148 2.59 -8.28 -1.50
N ALA A 149 3.46 -9.08 -0.93
CA ALA A 149 3.59 -10.50 -1.23
C ALA A 149 3.83 -11.31 0.08
N PRO A 150 2.76 -11.57 0.88
CA PRO A 150 2.92 -12.21 2.18
C PRO A 150 3.59 -13.58 2.10
N ASP A 151 3.47 -14.29 0.97
CA ASP A 151 4.09 -15.61 0.79
C ASP A 151 5.63 -15.56 0.74
N ARG A 152 6.22 -14.39 0.52
CA ARG A 152 7.68 -14.17 0.55
C ARG A 152 8.23 -13.98 1.96
N ILE A 153 7.37 -13.66 2.93
CA ILE A 153 7.75 -13.49 4.32
C ILE A 153 7.66 -14.84 5.03
N PRO A 154 8.70 -15.27 5.78
CA PRO A 154 8.61 -16.52 6.57
C PRO A 154 7.40 -16.51 7.48
N GLU A 155 6.72 -17.64 7.60
CA GLU A 155 5.43 -17.76 8.31
C GLU A 155 5.54 -17.29 9.78
N GLU A 156 6.66 -17.59 10.44
CA GLU A 156 6.95 -17.20 11.82
C GLU A 156 7.12 -15.68 12.02
N HIS A 157 7.33 -14.94 10.94
CA HIS A 157 7.48 -13.47 10.94
C HIS A 157 6.24 -12.74 10.45
N ARG A 158 5.19 -13.45 10.04
CA ARG A 158 3.93 -12.85 9.61
C ARG A 158 2.97 -12.68 10.77
N GLN A 159 2.35 -11.52 10.85
CA GLN A 159 1.18 -11.34 11.72
C GLN A 159 -0.02 -12.15 11.17
N PRO A 160 -1.00 -12.55 12.01
CA PRO A 160 -2.29 -13.01 11.50
C PRO A 160 -2.85 -11.95 10.53
N LEU A 161 -3.11 -12.34 9.29
CA LEU A 161 -3.42 -11.38 8.22
C LEU A 161 -4.82 -11.59 7.62
N VAL A 162 -5.39 -10.52 7.13
CA VAL A 162 -6.70 -10.48 6.46
C VAL A 162 -6.51 -9.95 5.05
N ARG A 163 -7.14 -10.65 4.11
CA ARG A 163 -7.20 -10.20 2.71
C ARG A 163 -8.29 -9.16 2.54
N ARG A 164 -8.05 -8.14 1.70
CA ARG A 164 -8.95 -7.01 1.45
C ARG A 164 -9.38 -6.30 2.74
N ALA A 165 -8.40 -6.10 3.61
CA ALA A 165 -8.62 -5.43 4.87
C ALA A 165 -9.04 -3.98 4.67
N ALA A 166 -10.09 -3.55 5.34
CA ALA A 166 -10.50 -2.15 5.43
C ALA A 166 -10.07 -1.60 6.78
N LEU A 167 -9.34 -0.48 6.79
CA LEU A 167 -8.75 0.10 7.98
C LEU A 167 -9.36 1.47 8.29
N VAL A 168 -9.56 1.76 9.58
CA VAL A 168 -10.11 3.03 10.08
C VAL A 168 -9.26 3.50 11.26
N PRO A 169 -8.84 4.79 11.32
CA PRO A 169 -8.08 5.32 12.43
C PRO A 169 -8.81 5.14 13.77
N GLY A 170 -8.09 4.66 14.78
CA GLY A 170 -8.65 4.39 16.11
C GLY A 170 -9.38 3.05 16.24
N GLU A 171 -9.54 2.29 15.18
CA GLU A 171 -10.04 0.91 15.21
C GLU A 171 -8.89 -0.08 15.06
N PRO A 172 -8.47 -0.79 16.13
CA PRO A 172 -7.31 -1.67 16.06
C PRO A 172 -7.56 -2.96 15.27
N GLY A 173 -8.80 -3.32 14.96
CA GLY A 173 -9.18 -4.42 14.09
C GLY A 173 -9.32 -3.98 12.63
N VAL A 174 -9.91 -4.88 11.80
CA VAL A 174 -10.35 -4.55 10.44
C VAL A 174 -11.82 -4.15 10.47
N ALA A 175 -12.18 -3.14 9.68
CA ALA A 175 -13.53 -2.61 9.55
C ALA A 175 -14.25 -3.23 8.33
N HIS A 176 -15.55 -2.95 8.20
CA HIS A 176 -16.34 -3.32 7.01
C HIS A 176 -15.98 -2.45 5.81
N ALA A 177 -15.78 -1.15 6.05
CA ALA A 177 -15.42 -0.16 5.04
C ALA A 177 -14.36 0.80 5.61
N GLY A 178 -13.44 1.27 4.75
CA GLY A 178 -12.32 2.11 5.14
C GLY A 178 -11.23 2.14 4.08
N LEU A 179 -10.03 2.52 4.47
CA LEU A 179 -8.86 2.46 3.61
C LEU A 179 -8.50 0.99 3.37
N ARG A 180 -8.45 0.57 2.10
CA ARG A 180 -8.29 -0.84 1.74
C ARG A 180 -6.86 -1.21 1.39
N TYR A 181 -6.45 -2.36 1.93
CA TYR A 181 -5.20 -3.04 1.60
C TYR A 181 -5.50 -4.46 1.15
N GLU A 182 -4.79 -4.95 0.14
CA GLU A 182 -4.98 -6.34 -0.32
C GLU A 182 -4.66 -7.33 0.80
N TRP A 183 -3.59 -7.07 1.58
CA TRP A 183 -3.22 -7.84 2.75
C TRP A 183 -2.77 -6.93 3.89
N ALA A 184 -3.35 -7.08 5.06
CA ALA A 184 -2.93 -6.38 6.26
C ALA A 184 -3.02 -7.28 7.49
N ALA A 185 -2.21 -6.99 8.51
CA ALA A 185 -2.36 -7.63 9.82
C ALA A 185 -3.76 -7.41 10.37
N GLU A 186 -4.36 -8.47 10.94
CA GLU A 186 -5.72 -8.43 11.50
C GLU A 186 -5.87 -7.35 12.56
N ARG A 187 -4.80 -7.09 13.33
CA ARG A 187 -4.82 -6.09 14.41
C ARG A 187 -3.62 -5.15 14.32
N GLU A 188 -3.87 -3.91 14.70
CA GLU A 188 -2.85 -2.90 14.94
C GLU A 188 -2.20 -3.08 16.31
N GLY A 189 -0.91 -2.75 16.41
CA GLY A 189 -0.14 -2.80 17.66
C GLY A 189 0.42 -4.18 17.97
N GLY A 190 1.08 -4.27 19.11
CA GLY A 190 1.83 -5.45 19.52
C GLY A 190 3.29 -5.44 19.03
N PRO A 191 4.08 -6.45 19.42
CA PRO A 191 5.48 -6.58 19.02
C PRO A 191 5.57 -7.02 17.55
N ALA A 192 6.66 -6.64 16.89
CA ALA A 192 7.00 -7.04 15.53
C ALA A 192 5.85 -6.77 14.51
N ASN A 193 5.23 -5.58 14.58
CA ASN A 193 4.09 -5.20 13.76
C ASN A 193 4.19 -3.71 13.37
N GLY A 194 4.39 -3.44 12.09
CA GLY A 194 4.47 -2.11 11.49
C GLY A 194 5.88 -1.53 11.38
N VAL A 195 6.00 -0.62 10.42
CA VAL A 195 7.25 0.02 10.01
C VAL A 195 7.92 0.80 11.15
N LEU A 196 7.15 1.63 11.86
CA LEU A 196 7.71 2.42 12.96
C LEU A 196 8.18 1.54 14.11
N THR A 197 7.50 0.42 14.38
CA THR A 197 7.96 -0.55 15.38
C THR A 197 9.33 -1.12 15.02
N ALA A 198 9.55 -1.46 13.74
CA ALA A 198 10.84 -1.96 13.26
C ALA A 198 11.96 -0.91 13.44
N ILE A 199 11.67 0.36 13.13
CA ILE A 199 12.63 1.44 13.27
C ILE A 199 12.95 1.72 14.74
N GLU A 200 11.95 1.77 15.61
CA GLU A 200 12.14 2.00 17.05
C GLU A 200 12.96 0.87 17.67
N ASP A 201 12.68 -0.38 17.35
CA ASP A 201 13.46 -1.55 17.77
C ASP A 201 14.92 -1.49 17.28
N PHE A 202 15.14 -0.98 16.06
CA PHE A 202 16.47 -0.76 15.52
C PHE A 202 17.21 0.31 16.31
N VAL A 203 16.58 1.46 16.55
CA VAL A 203 17.19 2.59 17.27
C VAL A 203 17.46 2.25 18.74
N GLU A 204 16.51 1.56 19.41
CA GLU A 204 16.67 1.18 20.84
C GLU A 204 17.86 0.26 21.09
N ARG A 205 18.17 -0.60 20.12
CA ARG A 205 19.27 -1.57 20.23
C ARG A 205 20.65 -1.00 19.87
N ARG A 206 20.73 0.28 19.48
CA ARG A 206 21.98 0.92 18.97
C ARG A 206 22.25 2.24 19.65
N GLU A 207 23.38 2.30 20.31
CA GLU A 207 23.86 3.55 20.92
C GLU A 207 24.20 4.57 19.82
N GLY A 208 23.86 5.83 20.04
CA GLY A 208 24.17 6.93 19.12
C GLY A 208 23.24 7.06 17.92
N VAL A 209 22.33 6.11 17.67
CA VAL A 209 21.34 6.23 16.59
C VAL A 209 20.17 7.10 17.03
N ARG A 210 19.76 8.01 16.17
CA ARG A 210 18.69 9.00 16.38
C ARG A 210 17.57 8.80 15.36
N LEU A 211 16.34 9.13 15.77
CA LEU A 211 15.15 9.09 14.96
C LEU A 211 14.38 10.40 15.08
N ALA A 212 14.10 11.05 13.96
CA ALA A 212 13.10 12.10 13.85
C ALA A 212 11.91 11.60 13.01
N ILE A 213 10.71 12.08 13.33
CA ILE A 213 9.48 11.72 12.62
C ILE A 213 8.84 12.99 12.08
N VAL A 214 8.72 13.09 10.77
CA VAL A 214 7.97 14.15 10.09
C VAL A 214 6.54 13.64 9.87
N PRO A 215 5.55 14.17 10.61
CA PRO A 215 4.15 13.79 10.40
C PRO A 215 3.63 14.39 9.09
N GLY A 216 2.91 13.63 8.31
CA GLY A 216 2.33 14.05 7.05
C GLY A 216 2.54 13.01 5.97
N PHE A 217 1.56 12.87 5.08
CA PHE A 217 1.62 11.93 3.97
C PHE A 217 2.05 10.51 4.40
N PHE A 218 1.40 9.99 5.44
CA PHE A 218 1.69 8.71 6.11
C PHE A 218 3.01 8.68 6.91
N GLY A 219 3.72 9.80 6.98
CA GLY A 219 4.89 10.00 7.83
C GLY A 219 6.21 9.56 7.21
N LEU A 220 7.25 10.32 7.56
CA LEU A 220 8.63 10.05 7.18
C LEU A 220 9.49 9.92 8.44
N GLY A 221 10.13 8.77 8.63
CA GLY A 221 11.16 8.53 9.62
C GLY A 221 12.53 8.88 9.05
N ILE A 222 13.31 9.67 9.77
CA ILE A 222 14.67 10.04 9.41
C ILE A 222 15.60 9.50 10.50
N VAL A 223 16.52 8.59 10.12
CA VAL A 223 17.41 7.88 11.04
C VAL A 223 18.85 8.18 10.68
N TRP A 224 19.66 8.52 11.69
CA TRP A 224 21.09 8.81 11.54
C TRP A 224 21.87 8.47 12.81
N HIS A 225 23.19 8.33 12.68
CA HIS A 225 24.08 8.21 13.83
C HIS A 225 24.57 9.58 14.28
N GLU A 226 24.54 9.87 15.59
CA GLU A 226 24.91 11.19 16.14
C GLU A 226 26.38 11.58 15.92
N ASP A 227 27.26 10.59 15.73
CA ASP A 227 28.70 10.82 15.47
C ASP A 227 29.01 10.95 13.97
N ALA A 228 28.03 10.84 13.07
CA ALA A 228 28.26 11.12 11.66
C ALA A 228 28.71 12.57 11.45
N ALA A 229 29.64 12.77 10.53
CA ALA A 229 30.22 14.10 10.30
C ALA A 229 29.20 15.21 9.98
N TRP A 230 28.05 14.79 9.43
CA TRP A 230 26.95 15.65 9.04
C TRP A 230 25.75 15.63 10.02
N ALA A 231 25.88 14.92 11.16
CA ALA A 231 24.78 14.74 12.12
C ALA A 231 24.17 16.06 12.63
N SER A 232 24.99 17.05 12.93
CA SER A 232 24.51 18.37 13.40
C SER A 232 23.67 19.07 12.32
N ALA A 233 24.07 18.97 11.04
CA ALA A 233 23.34 19.59 9.93
C ALA A 233 21.97 18.91 9.74
N ILE A 234 21.89 17.59 9.83
CA ILE A 234 20.62 16.86 9.81
C ILE A 234 19.73 17.24 10.98
N ALA A 235 20.28 17.31 12.19
CA ALA A 235 19.52 17.73 13.37
C ALA A 235 18.87 19.11 13.18
N GLU A 236 19.59 20.07 12.60
CA GLU A 236 19.04 21.41 12.29
C GLU A 236 17.91 21.34 11.27
N VAL A 237 18.03 20.51 10.23
CA VAL A 237 17.00 20.34 9.21
C VAL A 237 15.73 19.72 9.78
N VAL A 238 15.86 18.68 10.62
CA VAL A 238 14.70 17.89 11.07
C VAL A 238 13.96 18.48 12.27
N VAL A 239 14.64 19.27 13.12
CA VAL A 239 14.05 19.87 14.35
C VAL A 239 12.71 20.56 14.13
N PRO A 240 12.48 21.38 13.09
CA PRO A 240 11.19 22.04 12.89
C PRO A 240 10.05 21.06 12.58
N TRP A 241 10.37 19.87 12.09
CA TRP A 241 9.44 18.88 11.59
C TRP A 241 9.19 17.74 12.58
N ASP A 242 10.18 17.43 13.44
CA ASP A 242 10.13 16.26 14.31
C ASP A 242 8.94 16.33 15.26
N ARG A 243 8.04 15.35 15.09
CA ARG A 243 6.80 15.22 15.88
C ARG A 243 6.04 16.53 16.03
N ASN A 244 6.01 17.33 14.96
CA ASN A 244 5.36 18.62 14.96
C ASN A 244 3.86 18.47 15.19
N PRO A 245 3.29 18.98 16.31
CA PRO A 245 1.91 18.71 16.70
C PRO A 245 0.88 19.35 15.75
N VAL A 246 1.27 20.36 14.98
CA VAL A 246 0.39 20.96 13.97
C VAL A 246 0.29 20.04 12.78
N LEU A 247 1.44 19.51 12.30
CA LEU A 247 1.45 18.54 11.19
C LEU A 247 0.75 17.24 11.58
N GLU A 248 0.97 16.71 12.79
CA GLU A 248 0.24 15.53 13.29
C GLU A 248 -1.28 15.72 13.22
N ARG A 249 -1.74 16.90 13.63
CA ARG A 249 -3.17 17.22 13.57
C ARG A 249 -3.68 17.35 12.14
N LEU A 250 -2.92 18.00 11.26
CA LEU A 250 -3.27 18.13 9.84
C LEU A 250 -3.32 16.76 9.17
N GLU A 251 -2.34 15.90 9.44
CA GLU A 251 -2.32 14.54 8.93
C GLU A 251 -3.50 13.71 9.45
N ALA A 252 -3.80 13.79 10.73
CA ALA A 252 -4.97 13.11 11.29
C ALA A 252 -6.28 13.53 10.59
N TYR A 253 -6.45 14.81 10.27
CA TYR A 253 -7.61 15.30 9.51
C TYR A 253 -7.56 14.82 8.04
N ARG A 254 -6.39 14.85 7.40
CA ARG A 254 -6.22 14.36 6.03
C ARG A 254 -6.61 12.89 5.92
N VAL A 255 -6.05 12.06 6.82
CA VAL A 255 -6.33 10.62 6.86
C VAL A 255 -7.81 10.35 7.16
N ALA A 256 -8.41 11.05 8.13
CA ALA A 256 -9.83 10.88 8.42
C ALA A 256 -10.71 11.20 7.20
N ASN A 257 -10.43 12.28 6.49
CA ASN A 257 -11.15 12.65 5.28
C ASN A 257 -10.92 11.63 4.15
N LEU A 258 -9.70 11.13 4.01
CA LEU A 258 -9.36 10.11 3.02
C LEU A 258 -10.16 8.82 3.28
N VAL A 259 -10.17 8.34 4.52
CA VAL A 259 -10.93 7.15 4.93
C VAL A 259 -12.42 7.34 4.68
N GLU A 260 -12.98 8.52 4.98
CA GLU A 260 -14.40 8.81 4.75
C GLU A 260 -14.74 8.83 3.25
N ARG A 261 -13.85 9.37 2.39
CA ARG A 261 -14.02 9.31 0.93
C ARG A 261 -14.04 7.86 0.43
N TYR A 262 -13.14 7.00 0.94
CA TYR A 262 -13.13 5.57 0.60
C TYR A 262 -14.40 4.85 1.07
N ARG A 263 -14.85 5.11 2.30
CA ARG A 263 -16.10 4.55 2.84
C ARG A 263 -17.31 4.91 1.97
N HIS A 264 -17.42 6.18 1.63
CA HIS A 264 -18.51 6.67 0.78
C HIS A 264 -18.47 6.04 -0.63
N ALA A 265 -17.30 5.92 -1.24
CA ALA A 265 -17.14 5.27 -2.54
C ALA A 265 -17.54 3.78 -2.50
N GLN A 266 -17.20 3.08 -1.41
CA GLN A 266 -17.58 1.69 -1.21
C GLN A 266 -19.10 1.52 -1.02
N GLU A 267 -19.72 2.39 -0.23
CA GLU A 267 -21.19 2.41 -0.04
C GLU A 267 -21.94 2.64 -1.36
N LEU A 268 -21.46 3.58 -2.19
CA LEU A 268 -22.03 3.82 -3.51
C LEU A 268 -21.86 2.62 -4.43
N GLY A 269 -20.74 1.96 -4.40
CA GLY A 269 -20.49 0.72 -5.15
C GLY A 269 -21.41 -0.42 -4.73
N GLU A 270 -21.63 -0.61 -3.45
CA GLU A 270 -22.56 -1.61 -2.92
C GLU A 270 -24.02 -1.33 -3.34
N ILE A 271 -24.44 -0.06 -3.27
CA ILE A 271 -25.76 0.36 -3.73
C ILE A 271 -25.96 0.05 -5.23
N GLU A 272 -24.97 0.35 -6.05
CA GLU A 272 -25.02 0.08 -7.51
C GLU A 272 -25.05 -1.41 -7.80
N ILE A 273 -24.29 -2.24 -7.09
CA ILE A 273 -24.33 -3.71 -7.22
C ILE A 273 -25.73 -4.23 -6.87
N MET A 274 -26.29 -3.81 -5.72
CA MET A 274 -27.62 -4.22 -5.30
C MET A 274 -28.70 -3.76 -6.30
N ARG A 275 -28.55 -2.56 -6.89
CA ARG A 275 -29.47 -2.10 -7.94
C ARG A 275 -29.43 -2.99 -9.17
N ARG A 276 -28.24 -3.32 -9.68
CA ARG A 276 -28.06 -4.23 -10.83
C ARG A 276 -28.60 -5.63 -10.57
N GLU A 277 -28.45 -6.13 -9.36
CA GLU A 277 -29.02 -7.42 -8.97
C GLU A 277 -30.54 -7.40 -8.98
N ARG A 278 -31.15 -6.34 -8.41
CA ARG A 278 -32.63 -6.17 -8.46
C ARG A 278 -33.15 -6.06 -9.89
N GLU A 279 -32.48 -5.30 -10.74
CA GLU A 279 -32.85 -5.17 -12.17
C GLU A 279 -32.78 -6.53 -12.87
N ARG A 280 -31.73 -7.30 -12.66
CA ARG A 280 -31.60 -8.68 -13.21
C ARG A 280 -32.69 -9.62 -12.70
N HIS A 281 -32.99 -9.56 -11.41
CA HIS A 281 -34.08 -10.36 -10.84
C HIS A 281 -35.43 -9.97 -11.42
N ALA A 282 -35.74 -8.69 -11.57
CA ALA A 282 -36.96 -8.20 -12.18
C ALA A 282 -37.11 -8.66 -13.65
N GLU A 283 -36.01 -8.59 -14.41
CA GLU A 283 -35.99 -9.08 -15.81
C GLU A 283 -36.23 -10.60 -15.89
N GLN A 284 -35.58 -11.39 -15.03
CA GLN A 284 -35.78 -12.82 -14.92
C GLN A 284 -37.24 -13.17 -14.57
N GLU A 285 -37.82 -12.45 -13.63
CA GLU A 285 -39.23 -12.61 -13.23
C GLU A 285 -40.15 -12.28 -14.39
N GLN A 286 -39.91 -11.22 -15.16
CA GLN A 286 -40.68 -10.85 -16.33
C GLN A 286 -40.62 -11.93 -17.42
N ILE A 287 -39.45 -12.50 -17.68
CA ILE A 287 -39.26 -13.60 -18.62
C ILE A 287 -40.05 -14.83 -18.16
N LEU A 288 -39.98 -15.20 -16.89
CA LEU A 288 -40.72 -16.34 -16.33
C LEU A 288 -42.22 -16.14 -16.43
N ARG A 289 -42.73 -14.94 -16.14
CA ARG A 289 -44.15 -14.59 -16.32
C ARG A 289 -44.59 -14.65 -17.78
N ALA A 290 -43.79 -14.14 -18.70
CA ALA A 290 -44.05 -14.25 -20.14
C ALA A 290 -44.07 -15.71 -20.62
N MET A 291 -43.19 -16.55 -20.11
CA MET A 291 -43.19 -17.97 -20.37
C MET A 291 -44.49 -18.65 -19.88
N LEU A 292 -44.94 -18.35 -18.66
CA LEU A 292 -46.20 -18.87 -18.11
C LEU A 292 -47.43 -18.44 -18.94
N ALA A 293 -47.42 -17.23 -19.47
CA ALA A 293 -48.50 -16.69 -20.30
C ALA A 293 -48.45 -17.27 -21.73
N SER A 294 -47.34 -17.83 -22.16
CA SER A 294 -47.16 -18.35 -23.54
C SER A 294 -48.01 -19.58 -23.81
N ARG A 295 -48.74 -19.52 -24.94
CA ARG A 295 -49.48 -20.69 -25.47
C ARG A 295 -48.53 -21.83 -25.86
N ALA A 296 -47.34 -21.50 -26.35
CA ALA A 296 -46.32 -22.49 -26.73
C ALA A 296 -45.86 -23.32 -25.53
N PHE A 297 -45.66 -22.70 -24.38
CA PHE A 297 -45.31 -23.40 -23.14
C PHE A 297 -46.42 -24.34 -22.67
N ALA A 298 -47.68 -23.88 -22.75
CA ALA A 298 -48.86 -24.71 -22.43
C ALA A 298 -48.99 -25.92 -23.35
N TRP A 299 -48.74 -25.76 -24.66
CA TRP A 299 -48.76 -26.84 -25.63
C TRP A 299 -47.57 -27.81 -25.46
N GLY A 300 -46.39 -27.29 -25.18
CA GLY A 300 -45.17 -28.07 -24.89
C GLY A 300 -45.35 -28.99 -23.67
N GLU A 301 -45.96 -28.48 -22.61
CA GLU A 301 -46.26 -29.25 -21.41
C GLU A 301 -47.27 -30.35 -21.68
N ARG A 302 -48.33 -30.08 -22.47
CA ARG A 302 -49.34 -31.10 -22.91
C ARG A 302 -48.70 -32.17 -23.79
N LEU A 303 -47.88 -31.80 -24.75
CA LEU A 303 -47.22 -32.75 -25.65
C LEU A 303 -46.19 -33.64 -24.93
N SER A 304 -45.48 -33.11 -23.95
CA SER A 304 -44.53 -33.93 -23.18
C SER A 304 -45.22 -34.96 -22.28
N ARG A 305 -46.41 -34.64 -21.76
CA ARG A 305 -47.26 -35.61 -21.02
C ARG A 305 -47.82 -36.73 -21.90
N LEU A 306 -48.03 -36.45 -23.21
CA LEU A 306 -48.54 -37.43 -24.17
C LEU A 306 -47.43 -38.39 -24.66
N ARG A 307 -46.18 -38.05 -24.56
CA ARG A 307 -45.06 -38.94 -24.86
C ARG A 307 -44.87 -39.94 -23.72
N LYS A 308 -45.13 -41.21 -23.97
CA LYS A 308 -44.93 -42.31 -23.01
C LYS A 308 -43.51 -42.21 -22.41
N GLY A 309 -43.42 -41.82 -21.15
CA GLY A 309 -42.18 -41.75 -20.37
C GLY A 309 -41.45 -40.39 -20.37
N GLY A 310 -41.94 -39.36 -21.08
CA GLY A 310 -41.33 -38.00 -21.07
C GLY A 310 -41.77 -37.18 -19.84
N ARG A 311 -40.85 -36.83 -18.95
CA ARG A 311 -41.08 -35.79 -17.95
C ARG A 311 -40.80 -34.44 -18.59
N PRO A 312 -41.65 -33.40 -18.45
CA PRO A 312 -41.33 -32.06 -18.91
C PRO A 312 -40.13 -31.54 -18.14
N THR A 313 -39.21 -30.88 -18.82
CA THR A 313 -37.99 -30.29 -18.21
C THR A 313 -38.35 -29.23 -17.16
N PHE A 314 -39.45 -28.51 -17.42
CA PHE A 314 -40.06 -27.56 -16.48
C PHE A 314 -41.57 -27.62 -16.56
N THR A 315 -42.26 -27.48 -15.41
CA THR A 315 -43.73 -27.42 -15.31
C THR A 315 -44.18 -25.99 -14.94
N ARG A 316 -45.43 -25.64 -15.25
CA ARG A 316 -46.01 -24.36 -14.80
C ARG A 316 -45.96 -24.19 -13.28
N GLU A 317 -46.15 -25.27 -12.54
CA GLU A 317 -46.05 -25.26 -11.08
C GLU A 317 -44.64 -24.92 -10.60
N GLN A 318 -43.61 -25.49 -11.21
CA GLN A 318 -42.21 -25.15 -10.89
C GLN A 318 -41.89 -23.69 -11.19
N VAL A 319 -42.40 -23.14 -12.31
CA VAL A 319 -42.16 -21.72 -12.63
C VAL A 319 -42.94 -20.82 -11.69
N ARG A 320 -44.18 -21.14 -11.30
CA ARG A 320 -44.95 -20.38 -10.30
C ARG A 320 -44.28 -20.40 -8.93
N ARG A 321 -43.76 -21.56 -8.52
CA ARG A 321 -43.01 -21.69 -7.27
C ARG A 321 -41.76 -20.82 -7.30
N ALA A 322 -41.02 -20.77 -8.42
CA ALA A 322 -39.86 -19.88 -8.58
C ALA A 322 -40.24 -18.38 -8.56
N LEU A 323 -41.49 -18.04 -8.89
CA LEU A 323 -42.02 -16.67 -8.78
C LEU A 323 -42.63 -16.34 -7.41
N GLY A 324 -42.64 -17.30 -6.45
CA GLY A 324 -43.32 -17.12 -5.16
C GLY A 324 -44.84 -17.06 -5.23
N GLU A 325 -45.44 -17.53 -6.31
CA GLU A 325 -46.90 -17.53 -6.55
C GLU A 325 -47.57 -18.85 -6.07
N ASP A 326 -46.98 -19.50 -5.10
CA ASP A 326 -47.62 -20.65 -4.42
C ASP A 326 -48.65 -20.13 -3.43
N ALA A 327 -49.92 -20.27 -3.77
CA ALA A 327 -51.06 -20.08 -2.86
C ALA A 327 -51.45 -21.41 -2.21
#